data_3c8c9d0411af885fd7e298b3cf4db763
#
_entry.id   3c8c9d0411af885fd7e298b3cf4db763
#
_cell.length_a   1.000
_cell.length_b   1.000
_cell.length_c   1.000
_cell.angle_alpha   90.00
_cell.angle_beta   90.00
_cell.angle_gamma   90.00
#
_symmetry.space_group_name_H-M   'P 1'
#
loop_
_entity.id
_entity.type
_entity.pdbx_description
1 polymer ?
#
loop_
_entity_poly.entity_id
_entity_poly.type
_entity_poly.pdbx_seq_one_letter_code
_entity_poly.pdbx_strand_id
1 'polypeptide(L)'
;MLKSTATTEPNISAHKLTSHLKRGIKMNIDNQTKAEILAHALPNIQMYRKKIIVVKYGGNAMINEELKQAVMHDLVYLATVGIKVVLVHGGGPAINKTLDKMGIESKFVDGLRVTDKEAVDVVQMVLAGKVNKDLVCQIGNSGGHAIGLCGMDGNMLKCKPLDDTHGYVGEITEINMEAVNEILSNNWIPVISTIGYDEKGNCYNINADTVAAAVAGALKAEALISMTDIVGLLRDKDDPSTLIHRVYISETPALIAEGIISGGMIPKIDSMTQALREGCKKAFIIDGRVPHSILMELLTDEGMGTMFRSR
;
A
#
# COMPACT_ATOMS: atom_id res chain seq x y z
N MET A 1 42.90 28.28 25.68
CA MET A 1 42.76 28.50 24.24
C MET A 1 42.24 27.21 23.61
N LEU A 2 40.94 27.09 23.50
CA LEU A 2 40.27 25.96 22.83
C LEU A 2 39.88 26.39 21.43
N LYS A 3 40.44 25.76 20.40
CA LYS A 3 40.13 26.02 19.00
C LYS A 3 38.81 25.32 18.67
N SER A 4 37.81 26.13 18.29
CA SER A 4 36.55 25.69 17.67
C SER A 4 36.85 25.12 16.28
N THR A 5 36.59 23.84 16.05
CA THR A 5 36.55 23.26 14.72
C THR A 5 35.11 23.26 14.26
N ALA A 6 34.81 24.17 13.32
CA ALA A 6 33.55 24.19 12.60
C ALA A 6 33.44 22.92 11.73
N THR A 7 32.48 22.10 12.01
CA THR A 7 32.07 20.99 11.13
C THR A 7 31.26 21.54 9.97
N THR A 8 31.84 21.51 8.78
CA THR A 8 31.14 21.78 7.51
C THR A 8 30.17 20.65 7.21
N GLU A 9 28.87 20.95 7.23
CA GLU A 9 27.83 20.09 6.69
C GLU A 9 28.07 19.84 5.19
N PRO A 10 27.90 18.60 4.70
CA PRO A 10 28.01 18.35 3.27
C PRO A 10 26.75 18.90 2.57
N ASN A 11 26.94 19.99 1.87
CA ASN A 11 25.97 20.61 0.97
C ASN A 11 25.72 19.66 -0.21
N ILE A 12 24.74 18.74 -0.09
CA ILE A 12 24.30 17.89 -1.19
C ILE A 12 23.56 18.77 -2.17
N SER A 13 24.28 19.20 -3.19
CA SER A 13 23.85 20.12 -4.24
C SER A 13 22.52 19.65 -4.86
N ALA A 14 21.50 20.50 -4.80
CA ALA A 14 20.21 20.39 -5.50
C ALA A 14 20.37 20.06 -7.01
N HIS A 15 21.55 20.25 -7.57
CA HIS A 15 21.89 19.94 -8.96
C HIS A 15 21.97 18.43 -9.29
N LYS A 16 22.21 17.53 -8.33
CA LYS A 16 22.20 16.08 -8.57
C LYS A 16 20.80 15.49 -8.59
N LEU A 17 19.86 16.05 -7.82
CA LEU A 17 18.44 15.62 -7.85
C LEU A 17 17.78 15.94 -9.20
N THR A 18 18.13 17.06 -9.84
CA THR A 18 17.53 17.50 -11.11
C THR A 18 18.00 16.71 -12.32
N SER A 19 19.14 16.00 -12.25
CA SER A 19 19.67 15.24 -13.39
C SER A 19 19.02 13.88 -13.62
N HIS A 20 18.47 13.25 -12.58
CA HIS A 20 17.71 11.99 -12.71
C HIS A 20 16.25 12.21 -13.14
N LEU A 21 15.63 13.31 -12.72
CA LEU A 21 14.28 13.71 -13.17
C LEU A 21 14.23 14.14 -14.65
N LYS A 22 15.36 14.50 -15.26
CA LYS A 22 15.43 14.97 -16.67
C LYS A 22 15.37 13.87 -17.73
N ARG A 23 15.32 12.59 -17.36
CA ARG A 23 15.08 11.46 -18.31
C ARG A 23 13.61 11.03 -18.38
N GLY A 24 12.70 11.82 -17.82
CA GLY A 24 11.26 11.61 -17.93
C GLY A 24 10.77 11.81 -19.37
N ILE A 25 9.78 11.02 -19.73
CA ILE A 25 8.99 11.08 -20.97
C ILE A 25 8.81 12.55 -21.37
N LYS A 26 9.33 12.93 -22.55
CA LYS A 26 9.01 14.23 -23.16
C LYS A 26 7.52 14.22 -23.52
N MET A 27 6.68 14.62 -22.57
CA MET A 27 5.29 14.92 -22.89
C MET A 27 5.29 16.11 -23.89
N ASN A 28 4.82 15.85 -25.08
CA ASN A 28 4.73 16.86 -26.15
C ASN A 28 3.48 17.74 -25.98
N ILE A 29 3.29 18.26 -24.76
CA ILE A 29 2.23 19.21 -24.39
C ILE A 29 2.85 20.57 -24.09
N ASP A 30 2.17 21.64 -24.49
CA ASP A 30 2.64 22.99 -24.28
C ASP A 30 2.61 23.40 -22.79
N ASN A 31 3.26 24.49 -22.46
CA ASN A 31 3.38 24.96 -21.06
C ASN A 31 2.05 25.45 -20.48
N GLN A 32 1.14 25.94 -21.30
CA GLN A 32 -0.18 26.37 -20.84
C GLN A 32 -0.99 25.17 -20.39
N THR A 33 -1.09 24.12 -21.21
CA THR A 33 -1.75 22.85 -20.86
C THR A 33 -1.15 22.23 -19.59
N LYS A 34 0.18 22.27 -19.40
CA LYS A 34 0.81 21.80 -18.16
C LYS A 34 0.35 22.60 -16.95
N ALA A 35 0.25 23.92 -17.07
CA ALA A 35 -0.21 24.78 -15.98
C ALA A 35 -1.69 24.53 -15.65
N GLU A 36 -2.53 24.33 -16.66
CA GLU A 36 -3.95 23.99 -16.52
C GLU A 36 -4.12 22.65 -15.77
N ILE A 37 -3.40 21.59 -16.16
CA ILE A 37 -3.41 20.29 -15.46
C ILE A 37 -3.08 20.45 -13.98
N LEU A 38 -2.01 21.20 -13.64
CA LEU A 38 -1.63 21.45 -12.26
C LEU A 38 -2.70 22.24 -11.50
N ALA A 39 -3.34 23.23 -12.13
CA ALA A 39 -4.42 24.00 -11.54
C ALA A 39 -5.67 23.16 -11.28
N HIS A 40 -6.01 22.24 -12.19
CA HIS A 40 -7.14 21.31 -12.04
C HIS A 40 -6.95 20.31 -10.89
N ALA A 41 -5.72 19.89 -10.59
CA ALA A 41 -5.43 19.01 -9.47
C ALA A 41 -5.56 19.69 -8.09
N LEU A 42 -5.51 21.03 -8.02
CA LEU A 42 -5.45 21.79 -6.78
C LEU A 42 -6.62 21.52 -5.80
N PRO A 43 -7.91 21.50 -6.22
CA PRO A 43 -9.02 21.22 -5.32
C PRO A 43 -8.90 19.84 -4.66
N ASN A 44 -8.49 18.81 -5.40
CA ASN A 44 -8.31 17.46 -4.91
C ASN A 44 -7.11 17.38 -3.93
N ILE A 45 -6.00 18.06 -4.22
CA ILE A 45 -4.87 18.19 -3.29
C ILE A 45 -5.33 18.85 -1.98
N GLN A 46 -6.12 19.92 -2.05
CA GLN A 46 -6.64 20.62 -0.86
C GLN A 46 -7.58 19.73 -0.04
N MET A 47 -8.42 18.92 -0.70
CA MET A 47 -9.33 17.96 -0.07
C MET A 47 -8.58 16.90 0.76
N TYR A 48 -7.48 16.37 0.22
CA TYR A 48 -6.70 15.32 0.88
C TYR A 48 -5.55 15.82 1.76
N ARG A 49 -5.21 17.10 1.70
CA ARG A 49 -4.12 17.68 2.49
C ARG A 49 -4.30 17.44 3.98
N LYS A 50 -3.25 16.95 4.66
CA LYS A 50 -3.22 16.53 6.07
C LYS A 50 -4.09 15.30 6.39
N LYS A 51 -4.75 14.69 5.40
CA LYS A 51 -5.50 13.46 5.56
C LYS A 51 -4.57 12.25 5.41
N ILE A 52 -4.95 11.15 6.06
CA ILE A 52 -4.20 9.89 5.97
C ILE A 52 -4.77 9.07 4.82
N ILE A 53 -3.89 8.63 3.94
CA ILE A 53 -4.19 7.69 2.84
C ILE A 53 -3.35 6.43 3.08
N VAL A 54 -4.02 5.28 3.19
CA VAL A 54 -3.35 3.98 3.28
C VAL A 54 -3.33 3.35 1.89
N VAL A 55 -2.16 2.99 1.41
CA VAL A 55 -1.98 2.32 0.12
C VAL A 55 -1.53 0.88 0.37
N LYS A 56 -2.34 -0.07 -0.06
CA LYS A 56 -1.96 -1.49 -0.10
C LYS A 56 -1.28 -1.78 -1.44
N TYR A 57 -0.04 -2.23 -1.37
CA TYR A 57 0.82 -2.50 -2.50
C TYR A 57 1.20 -3.98 -2.58
N GLY A 58 0.98 -4.59 -3.74
CA GLY A 58 1.24 -6.02 -3.93
C GLY A 58 1.00 -6.47 -5.37
N GLY A 59 1.01 -7.79 -5.59
CA GLY A 59 0.72 -8.38 -6.90
C GLY A 59 1.79 -8.08 -7.96
N ASN A 60 1.35 -8.02 -9.21
CA ASN A 60 2.24 -7.82 -10.38
C ASN A 60 2.92 -6.43 -10.40
N ALA A 61 2.33 -5.41 -9.76
CA ALA A 61 2.96 -4.10 -9.61
C ALA A 61 4.31 -4.15 -8.87
N MET A 62 4.55 -5.20 -8.05
CA MET A 62 5.83 -5.39 -7.36
C MET A 62 6.93 -6.01 -8.24
N ILE A 63 6.57 -6.67 -9.33
CA ILE A 63 7.51 -7.41 -10.19
C ILE A 63 8.08 -6.50 -11.27
N ASN A 64 7.30 -5.57 -11.77
CA ASN A 64 7.71 -4.64 -12.83
C ASN A 64 8.39 -3.41 -12.22
N GLU A 65 9.66 -3.18 -12.56
CA GLU A 65 10.44 -2.08 -11.99
C GLU A 65 9.93 -0.68 -12.39
N GLU A 66 9.37 -0.51 -13.59
CA GLU A 66 8.80 0.77 -14.04
C GLU A 66 7.54 1.11 -13.27
N LEU A 67 6.64 0.13 -13.08
CA LEU A 67 5.44 0.29 -12.26
C LEU A 67 5.80 0.56 -10.79
N LYS A 68 6.79 -0.14 -10.26
CA LYS A 68 7.28 0.08 -8.90
C LYS A 68 7.80 1.51 -8.72
N GLN A 69 8.61 2.01 -9.67
CA GLN A 69 9.09 3.39 -9.64
C GLN A 69 7.94 4.40 -9.73
N ALA A 70 6.95 4.17 -10.61
CA ALA A 70 5.79 5.04 -10.72
C ALA A 70 5.02 5.11 -9.39
N VAL A 71 4.77 3.97 -8.73
CA VAL A 71 4.12 3.94 -7.41
C VAL A 71 4.94 4.71 -6.37
N MET A 72 6.25 4.49 -6.27
CA MET A 72 7.08 5.21 -5.30
C MET A 72 7.09 6.73 -5.56
N HIS A 73 7.09 7.15 -6.84
CA HIS A 73 6.94 8.58 -7.20
C HIS A 73 5.58 9.14 -6.76
N ASP A 74 4.49 8.38 -6.95
CA ASP A 74 3.14 8.80 -6.53
C ASP A 74 3.09 9.02 -5.02
N LEU A 75 3.62 8.08 -4.22
CA LEU A 75 3.65 8.20 -2.76
C LEU A 75 4.46 9.44 -2.31
N VAL A 76 5.63 9.65 -2.92
CA VAL A 76 6.48 10.83 -2.63
C VAL A 76 5.78 12.11 -3.04
N TYR A 77 5.12 12.14 -4.21
CA TYR A 77 4.34 13.29 -4.65
C TYR A 77 3.25 13.64 -3.64
N LEU A 78 2.42 12.66 -3.23
CA LEU A 78 1.36 12.87 -2.25
C LEU A 78 1.91 13.38 -0.91
N ALA A 79 3.01 12.81 -0.42
CA ALA A 79 3.66 13.27 0.81
C ALA A 79 4.18 14.71 0.67
N THR A 80 4.78 15.06 -0.48
CA THR A 80 5.32 16.39 -0.77
C THR A 80 4.23 17.47 -0.78
N VAL A 81 3.02 17.16 -1.28
CA VAL A 81 1.90 18.11 -1.26
C VAL A 81 1.15 18.14 0.09
N GLY A 82 1.65 17.41 1.09
CA GLY A 82 1.16 17.46 2.47
C GLY A 82 0.04 16.46 2.79
N ILE A 83 -0.10 15.38 2.00
CA ILE A 83 -0.96 14.24 2.28
C ILE A 83 -0.15 13.25 3.12
N LYS A 84 -0.74 12.68 4.17
CA LYS A 84 -0.10 11.68 5.03
C LYS A 84 -0.27 10.28 4.42
N VAL A 85 0.80 9.70 3.92
CA VAL A 85 0.75 8.41 3.21
C VAL A 85 1.29 7.30 4.10
N VAL A 86 0.58 6.17 4.16
CA VAL A 86 1.02 4.92 4.77
C VAL A 86 1.06 3.85 3.68
N LEU A 87 2.20 3.19 3.52
CA LEU A 87 2.34 2.08 2.58
C LEU A 87 2.28 0.75 3.33
N VAL A 88 1.31 -0.10 3.01
CA VAL A 88 1.25 -1.50 3.47
C VAL A 88 1.59 -2.40 2.30
N HIS A 89 2.58 -3.28 2.46
CA HIS A 89 3.01 -4.11 1.35
C HIS A 89 3.00 -5.60 1.67
N GLY A 90 2.62 -6.40 0.69
CA GLY A 90 2.86 -7.82 0.66
C GLY A 90 4.23 -8.18 0.05
N GLY A 91 4.34 -9.39 -0.50
CA GLY A 91 5.58 -9.84 -1.14
C GLY A 91 5.54 -11.28 -1.62
N GLY A 92 4.34 -11.78 -1.95
CA GLY A 92 4.14 -13.17 -2.37
C GLY A 92 5.15 -13.68 -3.42
N PRO A 93 5.39 -12.93 -4.52
CA PRO A 93 6.39 -13.34 -5.52
C PRO A 93 7.81 -13.47 -4.96
N ALA A 94 8.24 -12.55 -4.09
CA ALA A 94 9.56 -12.60 -3.46
C ALA A 94 9.67 -13.76 -2.46
N ILE A 95 8.60 -14.05 -1.71
CA ILE A 95 8.52 -15.20 -0.82
C ILE A 95 8.64 -16.49 -1.62
N ASN A 96 7.82 -16.69 -2.68
CA ASN A 96 7.88 -17.87 -3.54
C ASN A 96 9.28 -18.09 -4.07
N LYS A 97 9.88 -17.07 -4.67
CA LYS A 97 11.24 -17.15 -5.22
C LYS A 97 12.28 -17.56 -4.18
N THR A 98 12.10 -17.18 -2.91
CA THR A 98 13.04 -17.52 -1.84
C THR A 98 12.80 -18.93 -1.32
N LEU A 99 11.54 -19.34 -1.10
CA LEU A 99 11.17 -20.69 -0.71
C LEU A 99 11.65 -21.71 -1.77
N ASP A 100 11.42 -21.44 -3.06
CA ASP A 100 11.86 -22.28 -4.17
C ASP A 100 13.38 -22.49 -4.16
N LYS A 101 14.16 -21.42 -3.90
CA LYS A 101 15.62 -21.50 -3.79
C LYS A 101 16.10 -22.31 -2.59
N MET A 102 15.32 -22.36 -1.53
CA MET A 102 15.61 -23.14 -0.32
C MET A 102 15.05 -24.57 -0.40
N GLY A 103 14.32 -24.92 -1.46
CA GLY A 103 13.70 -26.22 -1.64
C GLY A 103 12.47 -26.44 -0.74
N ILE A 104 11.87 -25.36 -0.23
CA ILE A 104 10.68 -25.39 0.62
C ILE A 104 9.44 -25.27 -0.25
N GLU A 105 8.54 -26.24 -0.17
CA GLU A 105 7.29 -26.25 -0.95
C GLU A 105 6.32 -25.17 -0.46
N SER A 106 5.72 -24.42 -1.40
CA SER A 106 4.72 -23.40 -1.09
C SER A 106 3.33 -23.93 -1.41
N LYS A 107 2.46 -24.02 -0.40
CA LYS A 107 1.06 -24.46 -0.53
C LYS A 107 0.10 -23.31 -0.23
N PHE A 108 -1.07 -23.35 -0.89
CA PHE A 108 -2.14 -22.38 -0.67
C PHE A 108 -3.45 -23.12 -0.42
N VAL A 109 -4.21 -22.63 0.56
CA VAL A 109 -5.58 -23.06 0.87
C VAL A 109 -6.42 -21.80 0.96
N ASP A 110 -7.57 -21.78 0.32
CA ASP A 110 -8.50 -20.63 0.28
C ASP A 110 -7.84 -19.27 -0.05
N GLY A 111 -6.80 -19.31 -0.89
CA GLY A 111 -6.05 -18.12 -1.31
C GLY A 111 -5.00 -17.62 -0.28
N LEU A 112 -4.89 -18.25 0.87
CA LEU A 112 -3.88 -17.99 1.88
C LEU A 112 -2.73 -19.00 1.78
N ARG A 113 -1.51 -18.53 2.04
CA ARG A 113 -0.32 -19.40 2.09
C ARG A 113 -0.35 -20.22 3.37
N VAL A 114 -0.39 -21.54 3.25
CA VAL A 114 -0.07 -22.42 4.39
C VAL A 114 1.38 -22.17 4.78
N THR A 115 1.60 -21.76 6.02
CA THR A 115 2.89 -21.27 6.50
C THR A 115 3.30 -22.08 7.71
N ASP A 116 4.20 -23.07 7.53
CA ASP A 116 4.79 -23.83 8.64
C ASP A 116 5.91 -23.02 9.32
N LYS A 117 6.58 -23.63 10.30
CA LYS A 117 7.61 -22.95 11.08
C LYS A 117 8.83 -22.53 10.24
N GLU A 118 9.24 -23.34 9.27
CA GLU A 118 10.35 -23.03 8.38
C GLU A 118 9.97 -21.93 7.39
N ALA A 119 8.76 -22.01 6.82
CA ALA A 119 8.24 -21.02 5.89
C ALA A 119 8.04 -19.64 6.56
N VAL A 120 7.58 -19.57 7.84
CA VAL A 120 7.37 -18.27 8.49
C VAL A 120 8.67 -17.52 8.72
N ASP A 121 9.76 -18.21 9.03
CA ASP A 121 11.07 -17.59 9.19
C ASP A 121 11.55 -16.97 7.86
N VAL A 122 11.33 -17.67 6.72
CA VAL A 122 11.60 -17.13 5.37
C VAL A 122 10.70 -15.96 5.07
N VAL A 123 9.40 -16.04 5.38
CA VAL A 123 8.43 -14.95 5.17
C VAL A 123 8.87 -13.70 5.92
N GLN A 124 9.28 -13.83 7.18
CA GLN A 124 9.79 -12.71 7.99
C GLN A 124 11.04 -12.08 7.36
N MET A 125 12.05 -12.90 7.01
CA MET A 125 13.27 -12.41 6.35
C MET A 125 12.99 -11.66 5.06
N VAL A 126 12.09 -12.19 4.23
CA VAL A 126 11.77 -11.60 2.94
C VAL A 126 10.94 -10.34 3.09
N LEU A 127 9.87 -10.37 3.88
CA LEU A 127 8.96 -9.22 3.99
C LEU A 127 9.59 -8.09 4.78
N ALA A 128 10.04 -8.33 6.03
CA ALA A 128 10.57 -7.28 6.89
C ALA A 128 11.99 -6.85 6.52
N GLY A 129 12.82 -7.79 6.04
CA GLY A 129 14.22 -7.53 5.67
C GLY A 129 14.35 -7.01 4.24
N LYS A 130 14.02 -7.83 3.24
CA LYS A 130 14.31 -7.53 1.83
C LYS A 130 13.30 -6.57 1.22
N VAL A 131 12.04 -6.96 1.12
CA VAL A 131 11.03 -6.19 0.36
C VAL A 131 10.80 -4.83 1.01
N ASN A 132 10.63 -4.81 2.32
CA ASN A 132 10.42 -3.57 3.08
C ASN A 132 11.56 -2.57 2.86
N LYS A 133 12.81 -3.01 3.00
CA LYS A 133 13.97 -2.11 2.87
C LYS A 133 14.25 -1.70 1.42
N ASP A 134 13.94 -2.55 0.44
CA ASP A 134 13.98 -2.18 -0.98
C ASP A 134 13.00 -1.03 -1.27
N LEU A 135 11.76 -1.08 -0.74
CA LEU A 135 10.77 -0.03 -0.91
C LEU A 135 11.17 1.28 -0.20
N VAL A 136 11.67 1.20 1.03
CA VAL A 136 12.19 2.37 1.76
C VAL A 136 13.31 3.05 0.97
N CYS A 137 14.24 2.26 0.43
CA CYS A 137 15.34 2.77 -0.39
C CYS A 137 14.83 3.47 -1.66
N GLN A 138 13.84 2.90 -2.34
CA GLN A 138 13.26 3.49 -3.57
C GLN A 138 12.50 4.79 -3.28
N ILE A 139 11.76 4.87 -2.17
CA ILE A 139 11.14 6.13 -1.72
C ILE A 139 12.23 7.18 -1.48
N GLY A 140 13.33 6.80 -0.80
CA GLY A 140 14.47 7.70 -0.58
C GLY A 140 15.12 8.17 -1.89
N ASN A 141 15.32 7.27 -2.86
CA ASN A 141 15.85 7.60 -4.18
C ASN A 141 14.91 8.52 -4.99
N SER A 142 13.61 8.49 -4.70
CA SER A 142 12.60 9.39 -5.27
C SER A 142 12.51 10.75 -4.54
N GLY A 143 13.34 10.99 -3.51
CA GLY A 143 13.39 12.23 -2.74
C GLY A 143 12.42 12.28 -1.55
N GLY A 144 11.78 11.15 -1.20
CA GLY A 144 10.92 11.03 -0.02
C GLY A 144 11.69 10.58 1.22
N HIS A 145 11.02 10.65 2.38
CA HIS A 145 11.52 10.09 3.63
C HIS A 145 10.59 8.96 4.07
N ALA A 146 11.16 7.78 4.36
CA ALA A 146 10.38 6.62 4.77
C ALA A 146 11.05 5.83 5.89
N ILE A 147 10.25 5.20 6.73
CA ILE A 147 10.68 4.24 7.74
C ILE A 147 9.95 2.92 7.51
N GLY A 148 10.72 1.84 7.42
CA GLY A 148 10.18 0.49 7.28
C GLY A 148 9.92 -0.15 8.63
N LEU A 149 8.71 -0.69 8.79
CA LEU A 149 8.20 -1.37 9.97
C LEU A 149 7.63 -2.74 9.63
N CYS A 150 7.55 -3.59 10.65
CA CYS A 150 6.68 -4.78 10.66
C CYS A 150 5.80 -4.75 11.92
N GLY A 151 4.84 -5.65 12.04
CA GLY A 151 3.90 -5.62 13.16
C GLY A 151 4.51 -5.84 14.54
N MET A 152 5.77 -6.30 14.63
CA MET A 152 6.51 -6.41 15.87
C MET A 152 7.04 -5.06 16.38
N ASP A 153 7.33 -4.12 15.46
CA ASP A 153 7.85 -2.81 15.79
C ASP A 153 6.79 -1.99 16.53
N GLY A 154 7.14 -1.47 17.70
CA GLY A 154 6.21 -0.71 18.54
C GLY A 154 4.97 -1.49 18.98
N ASN A 155 5.03 -2.81 19.00
CA ASN A 155 3.90 -3.70 19.33
C ASN A 155 2.67 -3.43 18.44
N MET A 156 2.89 -3.24 17.13
CA MET A 156 1.92 -2.69 16.22
C MET A 156 0.79 -3.68 15.84
N LEU A 157 1.13 -4.95 15.54
CA LEU A 157 0.17 -5.97 15.10
C LEU A 157 0.27 -7.23 15.94
N LYS A 158 -0.54 -7.32 17.01
CA LYS A 158 -0.65 -8.52 17.82
C LYS A 158 -1.63 -9.50 17.19
N CYS A 159 -1.28 -10.78 17.20
CA CYS A 159 -1.99 -11.83 16.48
C CYS A 159 -2.22 -13.05 17.33
N LYS A 160 -3.16 -13.88 16.91
CA LYS A 160 -3.28 -15.30 17.26
C LYS A 160 -3.21 -16.12 15.95
N PRO A 161 -3.00 -17.44 16.02
CA PRO A 161 -3.19 -18.33 14.86
C PRO A 161 -4.58 -18.11 14.24
N LEU A 162 -4.64 -18.06 12.90
CA LEU A 162 -5.91 -17.97 12.19
C LEU A 162 -6.74 -19.24 12.43
N ASP A 163 -6.13 -20.40 12.20
CA ASP A 163 -6.70 -21.72 12.40
C ASP A 163 -5.58 -22.80 12.40
N ASP A 164 -5.96 -24.06 12.57
CA ASP A 164 -5.01 -25.19 12.58
C ASP A 164 -4.50 -25.58 11.18
N THR A 165 -5.19 -25.15 10.11
CA THR A 165 -4.89 -25.56 8.72
C THR A 165 -3.76 -24.72 8.13
N HIS A 166 -3.72 -23.42 8.46
CA HIS A 166 -2.82 -22.47 7.84
C HIS A 166 -1.49 -22.28 8.60
N GLY A 167 -1.35 -22.90 9.80
CA GLY A 167 -0.13 -22.83 10.61
C GLY A 167 0.16 -21.41 11.12
N TYR A 168 1.31 -20.84 10.77
CA TYR A 168 1.73 -19.49 11.17
C TYR A 168 1.11 -18.38 10.30
N VAL A 169 -0.14 -18.51 9.94
CA VAL A 169 -0.97 -17.41 9.42
C VAL A 169 -1.70 -16.76 10.59
N GLY A 170 -1.63 -15.42 10.68
CA GLY A 170 -2.14 -14.66 11.81
C GLY A 170 -3.48 -13.99 11.56
N GLU A 171 -4.35 -14.04 12.59
CA GLU A 171 -5.51 -13.17 12.76
C GLU A 171 -5.15 -12.04 13.72
N ILE A 172 -5.36 -10.79 13.32
CA ILE A 172 -5.03 -9.61 14.14
C ILE A 172 -6.01 -9.53 15.30
N THR A 173 -5.49 -9.45 16.54
CA THR A 173 -6.28 -9.31 17.76
C THR A 173 -6.22 -7.92 18.36
N GLU A 174 -5.06 -7.26 18.22
CA GLU A 174 -4.85 -5.90 18.72
C GLU A 174 -3.99 -5.13 17.71
N ILE A 175 -4.25 -3.83 17.56
CA ILE A 175 -3.50 -2.94 16.69
C ILE A 175 -3.10 -1.66 17.42
N ASN A 176 -1.81 -1.34 17.40
CA ASN A 176 -1.25 -0.11 17.97
C ASN A 176 -0.62 0.74 16.87
N MET A 177 -1.13 1.95 16.68
CA MET A 177 -0.65 2.87 15.64
C MET A 177 0.23 4.00 16.18
N GLU A 178 0.73 3.92 17.39
CA GLU A 178 1.54 4.97 18.01
C GLU A 178 2.81 5.25 17.20
N ALA A 179 3.60 4.23 16.89
CA ALA A 179 4.81 4.37 16.07
C ALA A 179 4.50 4.93 14.65
N VAL A 180 3.39 4.50 14.06
CA VAL A 180 2.95 5.00 12.74
C VAL A 180 2.57 6.48 12.83
N ASN A 181 1.85 6.89 13.87
CA ASN A 181 1.46 8.29 14.08
C ASN A 181 2.68 9.20 14.30
N GLU A 182 3.70 8.74 15.03
CA GLU A 182 4.96 9.48 15.22
C GLU A 182 5.69 9.69 13.89
N ILE A 183 5.76 8.68 13.03
CA ILE A 183 6.37 8.80 11.70
C ILE A 183 5.58 9.79 10.84
N LEU A 184 4.23 9.69 10.84
CA LEU A 184 3.36 10.59 10.10
C LEU A 184 3.40 12.04 10.62
N SER A 185 3.71 12.25 11.91
CA SER A 185 3.84 13.60 12.49
C SER A 185 5.03 14.34 11.91
N ASN A 186 6.08 13.63 11.52
CA ASN A 186 7.27 14.13 10.87
C ASN A 186 7.15 14.23 9.34
N ASN A 187 5.96 14.01 8.77
CA ASN A 187 5.70 13.93 7.33
C ASN A 187 6.53 12.85 6.60
N TRP A 188 6.89 11.78 7.30
CA TRP A 188 7.56 10.63 6.73
C TRP A 188 6.53 9.56 6.37
N ILE A 189 6.91 8.66 5.46
CA ILE A 189 6.07 7.56 4.97
C ILE A 189 6.39 6.29 5.76
N PRO A 190 5.49 5.79 6.65
CA PRO A 190 5.64 4.47 7.22
C PRO A 190 5.39 3.40 6.15
N VAL A 191 6.32 2.44 6.03
CA VAL A 191 6.26 1.30 5.11
C VAL A 191 6.10 0.04 5.94
N ILE A 192 4.92 -0.56 5.93
CA ILE A 192 4.52 -1.64 6.83
C ILE A 192 4.52 -2.97 6.09
N SER A 193 5.33 -3.92 6.54
CA SER A 193 5.27 -5.31 6.08
C SER A 193 4.25 -6.10 6.91
N THR A 194 3.64 -7.09 6.28
CA THR A 194 2.48 -7.83 6.79
C THR A 194 2.86 -9.00 7.68
N ILE A 195 3.68 -8.72 8.68
CA ILE A 195 4.14 -9.62 9.72
C ILE A 195 3.53 -9.18 11.05
N GLY A 196 2.92 -10.11 11.77
CA GLY A 196 2.46 -9.91 13.15
C GLY A 196 3.15 -10.83 14.12
N TYR A 197 2.77 -10.76 15.40
CA TYR A 197 3.36 -11.58 16.47
C TYR A 197 2.33 -11.91 17.55
N ASP A 198 2.59 -12.97 18.33
CA ASP A 198 1.82 -13.30 19.53
C ASP A 198 2.59 -12.97 20.82
N GLU A 199 1.94 -13.18 21.97
CA GLU A 199 2.54 -12.93 23.30
C GLU A 199 3.76 -13.81 23.60
N LYS A 200 3.94 -14.91 22.86
CA LYS A 200 5.09 -15.82 23.00
C LYS A 200 6.25 -15.42 22.10
N GLY A 201 6.07 -14.37 21.28
CA GLY A 201 7.05 -13.92 20.30
C GLY A 201 7.06 -14.74 19.01
N ASN A 202 6.07 -15.59 18.76
CA ASN A 202 5.95 -16.26 17.47
C ASN A 202 5.58 -15.24 16.38
N CYS A 203 6.21 -15.37 15.21
CA CYS A 203 5.92 -14.57 14.03
C CYS A 203 4.77 -15.18 13.24
N TYR A 204 3.92 -14.32 12.67
CA TYR A 204 2.80 -14.72 11.82
C TYR A 204 2.80 -13.95 10.50
N ASN A 205 2.56 -14.70 9.41
CA ASN A 205 2.27 -14.14 8.10
C ASN A 205 0.81 -13.68 8.05
N ILE A 206 0.54 -12.43 7.69
CA ILE A 206 -0.81 -11.92 7.61
C ILE A 206 -1.13 -11.50 6.18
N ASN A 207 -2.37 -11.70 5.74
CA ASN A 207 -2.81 -11.24 4.43
C ASN A 207 -2.68 -9.71 4.32
N ALA A 208 -2.15 -9.23 3.19
CA ALA A 208 -1.86 -7.80 3.01
C ALA A 208 -3.11 -6.94 2.90
N ASP A 209 -4.22 -7.45 2.37
CA ASP A 209 -5.50 -6.73 2.34
C ASP A 209 -6.05 -6.60 3.76
N THR A 210 -5.91 -7.64 4.60
CA THR A 210 -6.30 -7.62 6.02
C THR A 210 -5.50 -6.60 6.82
N VAL A 211 -4.16 -6.58 6.70
CA VAL A 211 -3.33 -5.59 7.41
C VAL A 211 -3.66 -4.18 6.95
N ALA A 212 -3.79 -3.95 5.64
CA ALA A 212 -4.10 -2.62 5.12
C ALA A 212 -5.47 -2.11 5.61
N ALA A 213 -6.46 -3.00 5.68
CA ALA A 213 -7.79 -2.69 6.20
C ALA A 213 -7.74 -2.33 7.69
N ALA A 214 -7.06 -3.15 8.51
CA ALA A 214 -6.92 -2.90 9.95
C ALA A 214 -6.17 -1.59 10.24
N VAL A 215 -5.07 -1.32 9.50
CA VAL A 215 -4.33 -0.06 9.59
C VAL A 215 -5.21 1.14 9.19
N ALA A 216 -5.97 1.02 8.08
CA ALA A 216 -6.84 2.09 7.61
C ALA A 216 -7.98 2.39 8.59
N GLY A 217 -8.58 1.36 9.17
CA GLY A 217 -9.61 1.48 10.21
C GLY A 217 -9.07 2.13 11.48
N ALA A 218 -7.95 1.61 12.02
CA ALA A 218 -7.34 2.13 13.25
C ALA A 218 -6.88 3.59 13.13
N LEU A 219 -6.36 4.00 11.97
CA LEU A 219 -5.97 5.37 11.66
C LEU A 219 -7.15 6.26 11.26
N LYS A 220 -8.37 5.72 11.14
CA LYS A 220 -9.55 6.42 10.58
C LYS A 220 -9.19 7.15 9.29
N ALA A 221 -8.51 6.44 8.40
CA ALA A 221 -7.96 6.99 7.17
C ALA A 221 -9.05 7.64 6.29
N GLU A 222 -8.70 8.69 5.56
CA GLU A 222 -9.59 9.29 4.57
C GLU A 222 -9.84 8.32 3.40
N ALA A 223 -8.80 7.55 3.02
CA ALA A 223 -8.91 6.53 2.00
C ALA A 223 -7.99 5.32 2.25
N LEU A 224 -8.48 4.14 1.89
CA LEU A 224 -7.71 2.93 1.66
C LEU A 224 -7.66 2.67 0.15
N ILE A 225 -6.48 2.59 -0.44
CA ILE A 225 -6.29 2.26 -1.85
C ILE A 225 -5.73 0.84 -1.93
N SER A 226 -6.47 -0.10 -2.49
CA SER A 226 -5.99 -1.45 -2.80
C SER A 226 -5.61 -1.53 -4.27
N MET A 227 -4.31 -1.58 -4.53
CA MET A 227 -3.76 -1.83 -5.86
C MET A 227 -3.89 -3.32 -6.19
N THR A 228 -4.44 -3.61 -7.36
CA THR A 228 -4.75 -4.98 -7.83
C THR A 228 -4.36 -5.13 -9.29
N ASP A 229 -4.58 -6.33 -9.85
CA ASP A 229 -4.37 -6.63 -11.26
C ASP A 229 -5.68 -6.56 -12.08
N ILE A 230 -6.68 -5.83 -11.59
CA ILE A 230 -7.95 -5.58 -12.29
C ILE A 230 -8.28 -4.09 -12.27
N VAL A 231 -9.02 -3.64 -13.25
CA VAL A 231 -9.43 -2.22 -13.39
C VAL A 231 -10.40 -1.75 -12.30
N GLY A 232 -11.11 -2.67 -11.66
CA GLY A 232 -12.17 -2.42 -10.68
C GLY A 232 -13.25 -3.48 -10.80
N LEU A 233 -14.45 -3.21 -10.27
CA LEU A 233 -15.62 -4.07 -10.48
C LEU A 233 -16.27 -3.75 -11.82
N LEU A 234 -16.42 -4.75 -12.68
CA LEU A 234 -17.15 -4.67 -13.94
C LEU A 234 -18.49 -5.39 -13.83
N ARG A 235 -19.57 -4.84 -14.40
CA ARG A 235 -20.83 -5.60 -14.52
C ARG A 235 -20.69 -6.74 -15.49
N ASP A 236 -19.96 -6.54 -16.56
CA ASP A 236 -19.52 -7.56 -17.49
C ASP A 236 -17.98 -7.59 -17.48
N LYS A 237 -17.40 -8.73 -17.03
CA LYS A 237 -15.95 -8.92 -16.90
C LYS A 237 -15.17 -8.74 -18.21
N ASP A 238 -15.85 -8.92 -19.36
CA ASP A 238 -15.26 -8.86 -20.69
C ASP A 238 -15.44 -7.47 -21.34
N ASP A 239 -16.20 -6.55 -20.70
CA ASP A 239 -16.43 -5.18 -21.17
C ASP A 239 -15.95 -4.12 -20.14
N PRO A 240 -14.77 -3.51 -20.34
CA PRO A 240 -14.26 -2.45 -19.46
C PRO A 240 -15.17 -1.21 -19.35
N SER A 241 -16.05 -0.97 -20.31
CA SER A 241 -16.98 0.17 -20.27
C SER A 241 -18.06 0.02 -19.20
N THR A 242 -18.21 -1.20 -18.64
CA THR A 242 -19.17 -1.52 -17.57
C THR A 242 -18.62 -1.32 -16.18
N LEU A 243 -17.53 -0.55 -16.02
CA LEU A 243 -16.90 -0.26 -14.73
C LEU A 243 -17.89 0.40 -13.76
N ILE A 244 -17.99 -0.17 -12.57
CA ILE A 244 -18.79 0.37 -11.46
C ILE A 244 -17.92 1.33 -10.68
N HIS A 245 -18.05 2.63 -10.91
CA HIS A 245 -17.22 3.64 -10.26
C HIS A 245 -17.50 3.79 -8.76
N ARG A 246 -18.71 3.44 -8.28
CA ARG A 246 -19.09 3.56 -6.87
C ARG A 246 -19.98 2.41 -6.42
N VAL A 247 -19.67 1.88 -5.24
CA VAL A 247 -20.44 0.84 -4.55
C VAL A 247 -20.62 1.24 -3.09
N TYR A 248 -21.84 1.16 -2.57
CA TYR A 248 -22.09 1.19 -1.14
C TYR A 248 -21.93 -0.21 -0.56
N ILE A 249 -21.36 -0.33 0.64
CA ILE A 249 -21.14 -1.65 1.26
C ILE A 249 -22.44 -2.43 1.47
N SER A 250 -23.58 -1.76 1.54
CA SER A 250 -24.91 -2.39 1.58
C SER A 250 -25.30 -3.08 0.28
N GLU A 251 -24.65 -2.76 -0.84
CA GLU A 251 -24.92 -3.36 -2.16
C GLU A 251 -24.06 -4.61 -2.41
N THR A 252 -22.98 -4.82 -1.62
CA THR A 252 -22.05 -5.94 -1.84
C THR A 252 -22.72 -7.31 -1.80
N PRO A 253 -23.71 -7.62 -0.91
CA PRO A 253 -24.39 -8.93 -0.96
C PRO A 253 -25.14 -9.18 -2.27
N ALA A 254 -25.78 -8.15 -2.84
CA ALA A 254 -26.46 -8.27 -4.14
C ALA A 254 -25.46 -8.51 -5.28
N LEU A 255 -24.34 -7.77 -5.30
CA LEU A 255 -23.28 -7.93 -6.30
C LEU A 255 -22.60 -9.31 -6.21
N ILE A 256 -22.52 -9.90 -5.01
CA ILE A 256 -22.05 -11.28 -4.83
C ILE A 256 -23.08 -12.27 -5.41
N ALA A 257 -24.37 -12.09 -5.12
CA ALA A 257 -25.43 -12.93 -5.65
C ALA A 257 -25.55 -12.87 -7.17
N GLU A 258 -25.28 -11.71 -7.78
CA GLU A 258 -25.22 -11.49 -9.22
C GLU A 258 -23.94 -12.06 -9.86
N GLY A 259 -22.95 -12.52 -9.07
CA GLY A 259 -21.68 -13.04 -9.56
C GLY A 259 -20.66 -11.97 -10.01
N ILE A 260 -20.98 -10.68 -9.85
CA ILE A 260 -20.09 -9.54 -10.14
C ILE A 260 -18.90 -9.54 -9.19
N ILE A 261 -19.16 -9.82 -7.90
CA ILE A 261 -18.12 -10.04 -6.90
C ILE A 261 -18.00 -11.56 -6.69
N SER A 262 -16.86 -12.14 -7.07
CA SER A 262 -16.66 -13.59 -7.00
C SER A 262 -15.21 -13.98 -6.72
N GLY A 263 -14.97 -15.22 -6.33
CA GLY A 263 -13.64 -15.78 -6.12
C GLY A 263 -12.76 -14.94 -5.18
N GLY A 264 -11.53 -14.68 -5.58
CA GLY A 264 -10.54 -13.92 -4.80
C GLY A 264 -10.90 -12.45 -4.53
N MET A 265 -11.98 -11.91 -5.15
CA MET A 265 -12.47 -10.57 -4.86
C MET A 265 -13.26 -10.51 -3.55
N ILE A 266 -13.94 -11.59 -3.16
CA ILE A 266 -14.76 -11.63 -1.94
C ILE A 266 -13.93 -11.24 -0.70
N PRO A 267 -12.83 -11.93 -0.34
CA PRO A 267 -12.06 -11.59 0.85
C PRO A 267 -11.44 -10.19 0.79
N LYS A 268 -11.14 -9.69 -0.41
CA LYS A 268 -10.65 -8.32 -0.60
C LYS A 268 -11.71 -7.27 -0.25
N ILE A 269 -12.94 -7.47 -0.74
CA ILE A 269 -14.07 -6.57 -0.47
C ILE A 269 -14.50 -6.66 0.99
N ASP A 270 -14.44 -7.85 1.60
CA ASP A 270 -14.71 -8.04 3.03
C ASP A 270 -13.71 -7.23 3.87
N SER A 271 -12.42 -7.28 3.55
CA SER A 271 -11.40 -6.47 4.22
C SER A 271 -11.67 -4.96 4.09
N MET A 272 -12.04 -4.49 2.89
CA MET A 272 -12.41 -3.08 2.68
C MET A 272 -13.68 -2.68 3.43
N THR A 273 -14.67 -3.56 3.46
CA THR A 273 -15.93 -3.36 4.21
C THR A 273 -15.63 -3.22 5.71
N GLN A 274 -14.73 -4.05 6.23
CA GLN A 274 -14.27 -3.94 7.61
C GLN A 274 -13.59 -2.60 7.87
N ALA A 275 -12.63 -2.17 7.03
CA ALA A 275 -11.97 -0.88 7.16
C ALA A 275 -12.98 0.28 7.21
N LEU A 276 -13.99 0.25 6.34
CA LEU A 276 -15.06 1.27 6.30
C LEU A 276 -15.91 1.27 7.57
N ARG A 277 -16.24 0.09 8.12
CA ARG A 277 -16.96 -0.05 9.39
C ARG A 277 -16.17 0.46 10.59
N GLU A 278 -14.84 0.30 10.55
CA GLU A 278 -13.91 0.74 11.60
C GLU A 278 -13.54 2.22 11.52
N GLY A 279 -14.01 2.94 10.49
CA GLY A 279 -13.90 4.40 10.42
C GLY A 279 -13.11 4.96 9.25
N CYS A 280 -12.54 4.14 8.37
CA CYS A 280 -12.04 4.58 7.07
C CYS A 280 -13.19 5.20 6.27
N LYS A 281 -12.94 6.31 5.55
CA LYS A 281 -14.04 7.05 4.89
C LYS A 281 -14.37 6.52 3.50
N LYS A 282 -13.37 6.05 2.77
CA LYS A 282 -13.49 5.52 1.41
C LYS A 282 -12.50 4.36 1.24
N ALA A 283 -12.84 3.39 0.42
CA ALA A 283 -11.88 2.38 -0.03
C ALA A 283 -11.94 2.26 -1.55
N PHE A 284 -10.79 2.08 -2.19
CA PHE A 284 -10.67 2.04 -3.65
C PHE A 284 -10.00 0.75 -4.10
N ILE A 285 -10.52 0.16 -5.17
CA ILE A 285 -9.82 -0.85 -5.97
C ILE A 285 -9.34 -0.15 -7.22
N ILE A 286 -8.03 -0.18 -7.47
CA ILE A 286 -7.42 0.40 -8.66
C ILE A 286 -6.48 -0.59 -9.35
N ASP A 287 -6.28 -0.39 -10.66
CA ASP A 287 -5.34 -1.20 -11.43
C ASP A 287 -3.89 -0.76 -11.19
N GLY A 288 -3.15 -1.59 -10.49
CA GLY A 288 -1.72 -1.37 -10.22
C GLY A 288 -0.80 -1.58 -11.43
N ARG A 289 -1.34 -2.05 -12.57
CA ARG A 289 -0.60 -2.20 -13.83
C ARG A 289 -0.56 -0.90 -14.62
N VAL A 290 -1.33 0.11 -14.22
CA VAL A 290 -1.33 1.44 -14.85
C VAL A 290 -0.37 2.34 -14.09
N PRO A 291 0.66 2.91 -14.74
CA PRO A 291 1.54 3.88 -14.11
C PRO A 291 0.76 5.08 -13.58
N HIS A 292 1.13 5.58 -12.40
CA HIS A 292 0.51 6.73 -11.75
C HIS A 292 -0.98 6.57 -11.42
N SER A 293 -1.44 5.33 -11.27
CA SER A 293 -2.85 5.02 -10.97
C SER A 293 -3.33 5.64 -9.65
N ILE A 294 -2.46 5.80 -8.66
CA ILE A 294 -2.80 6.45 -7.39
C ILE A 294 -3.11 7.94 -7.59
N LEU A 295 -2.29 8.64 -8.37
CA LEU A 295 -2.53 10.06 -8.66
C LEU A 295 -3.78 10.24 -9.51
N MET A 296 -4.01 9.37 -10.50
CA MET A 296 -5.22 9.40 -11.33
C MET A 296 -6.48 9.23 -10.47
N GLU A 297 -6.49 8.28 -9.53
CA GLU A 297 -7.65 8.05 -8.66
C GLU A 297 -7.91 9.21 -7.69
N LEU A 298 -6.86 9.78 -7.09
CA LEU A 298 -7.03 10.78 -6.03
C LEU A 298 -7.09 12.22 -6.55
N LEU A 299 -6.41 12.53 -7.64
CA LEU A 299 -6.17 13.91 -8.07
C LEU A 299 -6.86 14.28 -9.40
N THR A 300 -7.65 13.37 -9.98
CA THR A 300 -8.50 13.68 -11.13
C THR A 300 -9.98 13.51 -10.76
N ASP A 301 -10.87 14.16 -11.52
CA ASP A 301 -12.30 14.20 -11.20
C ASP A 301 -13.01 12.87 -11.50
N GLU A 302 -12.55 12.14 -12.51
CA GLU A 302 -13.20 10.92 -12.98
C GLU A 302 -12.79 9.68 -12.17
N GLY A 303 -11.57 9.68 -11.57
CA GLY A 303 -10.97 8.50 -10.98
C GLY A 303 -10.69 7.42 -12.03
N MET A 304 -10.26 6.23 -11.62
CA MET A 304 -9.99 5.14 -12.56
C MET A 304 -10.47 3.77 -12.10
N GLY A 305 -10.90 3.65 -10.87
CA GLY A 305 -11.25 2.39 -10.25
C GLY A 305 -12.67 2.32 -9.70
N THR A 306 -12.87 1.45 -8.73
CA THR A 306 -14.12 1.32 -7.98
C THR A 306 -13.96 1.83 -6.57
N MET A 307 -14.74 2.83 -6.20
CA MET A 307 -14.81 3.39 -4.85
C MET A 307 -15.91 2.70 -4.03
N PHE A 308 -15.55 2.26 -2.82
CA PHE A 308 -16.49 1.75 -1.81
C PHE A 308 -16.70 2.79 -0.72
N ARG A 309 -17.94 2.89 -0.24
CA ARG A 309 -18.34 3.77 0.86
C ARG A 309 -19.34 3.08 1.80
N SER A 310 -19.38 3.53 3.06
CA SER A 310 -20.41 3.07 3.99
C SER A 310 -21.80 3.63 3.65
N ARG A 311 -21.88 4.86 3.21
CA ARG A 311 -23.02 5.59 2.62
C ARG A 311 -22.53 6.80 1.85
#